data_a2c08a0661bc2f677cb5e51abd0dfdf5
#
_entry.id   a2c08a0661bc2f677cb5e51abd0dfdf5
#
_cell.length_a   1.000
_cell.length_b   1.000
_cell.length_c   1.000
_cell.angle_alpha   90.00
_cell.angle_beta   90.00
_cell.angle_gamma   90.00
#
_symmetry.space_group_name_H-M   'P 1'
#
loop_
_entity.id
_entity.type
_entity.pdbx_description
1 polymer ?
#
loop_
_entity_poly.entity_id
_entity_poly.type
_entity_poly.pdbx_seq_one_letter_code
_entity_poly.pdbx_strand_id
1 'polypeptide(L)'
;MATLKVGGLAFDDFGAGGLLRPAAEKFAGAWLACLLVMARGNVFAAFSMDHILLATVCGTVGAMVTVVLLLQMDRTTNSVGRQATIAAVVTLIGDVFAHPSHFPPQWAEPLVTAAVSAGIAVALWYAKRWAGLAY
;
A
#
# COMPACT_ATOMS: atom_id res chain seq x y z
N MET A 1 -8.99 4.23 -31.06
CA MET A 1 -9.09 2.83 -30.62
C MET A 1 -10.23 2.70 -29.61
N ALA A 2 -11.14 1.78 -29.86
CA ALA A 2 -12.25 1.58 -28.92
C ALA A 2 -11.72 0.95 -27.62
N THR A 3 -11.95 1.63 -26.50
CA THR A 3 -11.54 1.12 -25.20
C THR A 3 -12.69 0.34 -24.60
N LEU A 4 -12.44 -0.92 -24.25
CA LEU A 4 -13.44 -1.74 -23.56
C LEU A 4 -13.66 -1.21 -22.16
N LYS A 5 -14.91 -0.89 -21.83
CA LYS A 5 -15.30 -0.41 -20.50
C LYS A 5 -16.12 -1.47 -19.80
N VAL A 6 -15.75 -1.78 -18.58
CA VAL A 6 -16.49 -2.69 -17.71
C VAL A 6 -16.77 -1.94 -16.40
N GLY A 7 -18.05 -1.72 -16.09
CA GLY A 7 -18.44 -1.04 -14.86
C GLY A 7 -17.88 0.37 -14.71
N GLY A 8 -17.71 1.12 -15.82
CA GLY A 8 -17.11 2.45 -15.79
C GLY A 8 -15.59 2.48 -15.87
N LEU A 9 -14.93 1.31 -15.89
CA LEU A 9 -13.48 1.18 -16.01
C LEU A 9 -13.08 0.96 -17.46
N ALA A 10 -12.08 1.68 -17.92
CA ALA A 10 -11.41 1.43 -19.18
C ALA A 10 -10.24 0.44 -18.95
N PHE A 11 -9.96 -0.42 -19.92
CA PHE A 11 -8.84 -1.36 -19.84
C PHE A 11 -7.50 -0.63 -19.63
N ASP A 12 -7.36 0.58 -20.17
CA ASP A 12 -6.17 1.41 -20.03
C ASP A 12 -5.94 1.87 -18.58
N ASP A 13 -6.98 1.89 -17.74
CA ASP A 13 -6.86 2.24 -16.33
C ASP A 13 -6.03 1.23 -15.53
N PHE A 14 -5.88 0.01 -16.05
CA PHE A 14 -5.03 -1.02 -15.44
C PHE A 14 -3.58 -0.96 -15.92
N GLY A 15 -3.25 -0.08 -16.86
CA GLY A 15 -1.89 0.09 -17.34
C GLY A 15 -0.98 0.79 -16.35
N ALA A 16 0.31 0.94 -16.70
CA ALA A 16 1.34 1.50 -15.82
C ALA A 16 1.06 2.94 -15.36
N GLY A 17 0.30 3.72 -16.14
CA GLY A 17 -0.11 5.07 -15.78
C GLY A 17 -1.46 5.15 -15.06
N GLY A 18 -2.17 4.01 -14.90
CA GLY A 18 -3.50 3.94 -14.30
C GLY A 18 -3.50 3.35 -12.91
N LEU A 19 -4.29 2.28 -12.70
CA LEU A 19 -4.46 1.65 -11.39
C LEU A 19 -3.31 0.74 -10.99
N LEU A 20 -2.60 0.13 -11.96
CA LEU A 20 -1.54 -0.82 -11.67
C LEU A 20 -0.38 -0.17 -10.92
N ARG A 21 0.02 1.01 -11.32
CA ARG A 21 1.14 1.72 -10.68
C ARG A 21 0.85 2.08 -9.23
N PRO A 22 -0.28 2.74 -8.89
CA PRO A 22 -0.61 2.98 -7.49
C PRO A 22 -0.75 1.70 -6.67
N ALA A 23 -1.35 0.65 -7.22
CA ALA A 23 -1.49 -0.63 -6.55
C ALA A 23 -0.12 -1.25 -6.24
N ALA A 24 0.81 -1.22 -7.21
CA ALA A 24 2.16 -1.73 -7.01
C ALA A 24 2.94 -0.93 -5.96
N GLU A 25 2.78 0.39 -5.95
CA GLU A 25 3.41 1.25 -4.94
C GLU A 25 2.87 0.94 -3.54
N LYS A 26 1.57 0.75 -3.40
CA LYS A 26 0.96 0.40 -2.11
C LYS A 26 1.32 -1.01 -1.68
N PHE A 27 1.42 -1.95 -2.61
CA PHE A 27 1.96 -3.28 -2.33
C PHE A 27 3.37 -3.17 -1.73
N ALA A 28 4.27 -2.49 -2.42
CA ALA A 28 5.66 -2.35 -1.98
C ALA A 28 5.76 -1.62 -0.64
N GLY A 29 5.01 -0.55 -0.45
CA GLY A 29 4.97 0.21 0.80
C GLY A 29 4.46 -0.61 1.97
N ALA A 30 3.36 -1.33 1.81
CA ALA A 30 2.79 -2.18 2.84
C ALA A 30 3.71 -3.38 3.15
N TRP A 31 4.27 -3.98 2.12
CA TRP A 31 5.21 -5.10 2.25
C TRP A 31 6.44 -4.68 3.04
N LEU A 32 7.04 -3.56 2.66
CA LEU A 32 8.22 -3.03 3.35
C LEU A 32 7.90 -2.60 4.79
N ALA A 33 6.79 -1.92 5.00
CA ALA A 33 6.36 -1.50 6.34
C ALA A 33 6.16 -2.70 7.25
N CYS A 34 5.50 -3.75 6.75
CA CYS A 34 5.27 -4.97 7.51
C CYS A 34 6.59 -5.66 7.89
N LEU A 35 7.53 -5.77 6.95
CA LEU A 35 8.85 -6.34 7.23
C LEU A 35 9.63 -5.51 8.25
N LEU A 36 9.62 -4.19 8.13
CA LEU A 36 10.34 -3.32 9.05
C LEU A 36 9.81 -3.44 10.49
N VAL A 37 8.50 -3.52 10.65
CA VAL A 37 7.88 -3.65 11.96
C VAL A 37 8.16 -5.05 12.54
N MET A 38 8.05 -6.10 11.74
CA MET A 38 8.37 -7.47 12.19
C MET A 38 9.84 -7.66 12.52
N ALA A 39 10.73 -6.91 11.88
CA ALA A 39 12.16 -6.98 12.14
C ALA A 39 12.54 -6.55 13.56
N ARG A 40 11.81 -5.58 14.12
CA ARG A 40 12.06 -5.03 15.46
C ARG A 40 13.53 -4.66 15.69
N GLY A 41 14.15 -4.03 14.68
CA GLY A 41 15.56 -3.67 14.71
C GLY A 41 16.54 -4.76 14.31
N ASN A 42 16.08 -5.98 14.07
CA ASN A 42 16.91 -7.08 13.56
C ASN A 42 16.53 -7.39 12.10
N VAL A 43 17.35 -6.89 11.17
CA VAL A 43 17.10 -7.03 9.72
C VAL A 43 17.06 -8.51 9.29
N PHE A 44 17.88 -9.35 9.89
CA PHE A 44 17.91 -10.78 9.53
C PHE A 44 16.63 -11.52 9.93
N ALA A 45 15.98 -11.11 11.02
CA ALA A 45 14.72 -11.69 11.43
C ALA A 45 13.59 -11.37 10.43
N ALA A 46 13.65 -10.23 9.75
CA ALA A 46 12.67 -9.84 8.75
C ALA A 46 12.65 -10.75 7.51
N PHE A 47 13.77 -11.38 7.19
CA PHE A 47 13.91 -12.23 6.01
C PHE A 47 13.59 -13.71 6.24
N SER A 48 12.96 -14.05 7.38
CA SER A 48 12.41 -15.39 7.53
C SER A 48 11.28 -15.64 6.53
N MET A 49 11.11 -16.89 6.11
CA MET A 49 10.06 -17.23 5.12
C MET A 49 8.68 -16.85 5.62
N ASP A 50 8.39 -17.08 6.89
CA ASP A 50 7.09 -16.75 7.47
C ASP A 50 6.81 -15.25 7.42
N HIS A 51 7.80 -14.42 7.74
CA HIS A 51 7.65 -12.96 7.68
C HIS A 51 7.45 -12.46 6.25
N ILE A 52 8.18 -13.04 5.28
CA ILE A 52 8.03 -12.69 3.87
C ILE A 52 6.64 -13.06 3.37
N LEU A 53 6.13 -14.24 3.73
CA LEU A 53 4.79 -14.66 3.36
C LEU A 53 3.72 -13.74 3.95
N LEU A 54 3.83 -13.39 5.23
CA LEU A 54 2.89 -12.49 5.89
C LEU A 54 2.94 -11.09 5.30
N ALA A 55 4.13 -10.58 5.02
CA ALA A 55 4.29 -9.29 4.36
C ALA A 55 3.69 -9.29 2.95
N THR A 56 3.84 -10.40 2.22
CA THR A 56 3.26 -10.57 0.88
C THR A 56 1.74 -10.58 0.94
N VAL A 57 1.15 -11.26 1.91
CA VAL A 57 -0.32 -11.21 2.13
C VAL A 57 -0.77 -9.79 2.45
N CYS A 58 -0.08 -9.11 3.34
CA CYS A 58 -0.38 -7.72 3.69
C CYS A 58 -0.31 -6.81 2.46
N GLY A 59 0.75 -6.92 1.68
CA GLY A 59 0.93 -6.12 0.46
C GLY A 59 -0.13 -6.42 -0.59
N THR A 60 -0.47 -7.69 -0.79
CA THR A 60 -1.48 -8.11 -1.78
C THR A 60 -2.85 -7.56 -1.42
N VAL A 61 -3.27 -7.72 -0.17
CA VAL A 61 -4.56 -7.17 0.31
C VAL A 61 -4.55 -5.65 0.20
N GLY A 62 -3.45 -5.00 0.58
CA GLY A 62 -3.29 -3.56 0.45
C GLY A 62 -3.42 -3.08 -1.00
N ALA A 63 -2.81 -3.79 -1.94
CA ALA A 63 -2.93 -3.49 -3.37
C ALA A 63 -4.37 -3.63 -3.86
N MET A 64 -5.06 -4.69 -3.48
CA MET A 64 -6.47 -4.92 -3.84
C MET A 64 -7.38 -3.82 -3.29
N VAL A 65 -7.20 -3.45 -2.02
CA VAL A 65 -7.97 -2.37 -1.38
C VAL A 65 -7.67 -1.04 -2.07
N THR A 66 -6.43 -0.80 -2.47
CA THR A 66 -6.04 0.41 -3.21
C THR A 66 -6.81 0.52 -4.52
N VAL A 67 -6.90 -0.56 -5.29
CA VAL A 67 -7.68 -0.57 -6.54
C VAL A 67 -9.13 -0.22 -6.25
N VAL A 68 -9.76 -0.87 -5.27
CA VAL A 68 -11.16 -0.60 -4.92
C VAL A 68 -11.37 0.86 -4.51
N LEU A 69 -10.48 1.41 -3.68
CA LEU A 69 -10.58 2.81 -3.25
C LEU A 69 -10.42 3.78 -4.42
N LEU A 70 -9.45 3.53 -5.29
CA LEU A 70 -9.21 4.42 -6.44
C LEU A 70 -10.34 4.39 -7.47
N LEU A 71 -11.10 3.31 -7.54
CA LEU A 71 -12.30 3.24 -8.38
C LEU A 71 -13.42 4.14 -7.86
N GLN A 72 -13.46 4.39 -6.56
CA GLN A 72 -14.51 5.16 -5.92
C GLN A 72 -14.11 6.60 -5.62
N MET A 73 -12.83 6.93 -5.74
CA MET A 73 -12.32 8.25 -5.40
C MET A 73 -11.97 9.06 -6.65
N ASP A 74 -12.06 10.38 -6.53
CA ASP A 74 -11.57 11.28 -7.57
C ASP A 74 -10.06 11.17 -7.70
N ARG A 75 -9.59 10.74 -8.86
CA ARG A 75 -8.16 10.56 -9.15
C ARG A 75 -7.46 11.84 -9.60
N THR A 76 -8.22 12.90 -9.85
CA THR A 76 -7.66 14.19 -10.27
C THR A 76 -7.01 14.94 -9.11
N THR A 77 -7.47 14.68 -7.88
CA THR A 77 -6.91 15.29 -6.69
C THR A 77 -5.78 14.40 -6.13
N ASN A 78 -4.57 14.92 -6.16
CA ASN A 78 -3.40 14.21 -5.64
C ASN A 78 -2.65 15.11 -4.67
N SER A 79 -2.55 14.69 -3.40
CA SER A 79 -1.85 15.42 -2.35
C SER A 79 -1.05 14.44 -1.48
N VAL A 80 -0.03 14.96 -0.81
CA VAL A 80 0.77 14.14 0.10
C VAL A 80 -0.09 13.56 1.23
N GLY A 81 -1.01 14.33 1.77
CA GLY A 81 -1.92 13.87 2.82
C GLY A 81 -2.82 12.74 2.36
N ARG A 82 -3.36 12.86 1.14
CA ARG A 82 -4.19 11.80 0.56
C ARG A 82 -3.39 10.51 0.37
N GLN A 83 -2.18 10.61 -0.17
CA GLN A 83 -1.32 9.44 -0.38
C GLN A 83 -0.94 8.78 0.94
N ALA A 84 -0.59 9.56 1.95
CA ALA A 84 -0.29 9.04 3.29
C ALA A 84 -1.50 8.34 3.91
N THR A 85 -2.69 8.94 3.80
CA THR A 85 -3.94 8.35 4.33
C THR A 85 -4.28 7.05 3.64
N ILE A 86 -4.21 7.01 2.32
CA ILE A 86 -4.46 5.77 1.56
C ILE A 86 -3.47 4.69 1.98
N ALA A 87 -2.18 5.03 2.07
CA ALA A 87 -1.15 4.09 2.49
C ALA A 87 -1.43 3.54 3.90
N ALA A 88 -1.79 4.40 4.85
CA ALA A 88 -2.12 3.98 6.20
C ALA A 88 -3.32 3.03 6.23
N VAL A 89 -4.42 3.40 5.56
CA VAL A 89 -5.66 2.61 5.55
C VAL A 89 -5.45 1.25 4.89
N VAL A 90 -4.85 1.21 3.70
CA VAL A 90 -4.67 -0.05 2.98
C VAL A 90 -3.70 -0.98 3.69
N THR A 91 -2.66 -0.43 4.33
CA THR A 91 -1.70 -1.20 5.10
C THR A 91 -2.33 -1.74 6.38
N LEU A 92 -3.14 -0.94 7.06
CA LEU A 92 -3.88 -1.37 8.25
C LEU A 92 -4.78 -2.56 7.93
N ILE A 93 -5.57 -2.45 6.87
CA ILE A 93 -6.46 -3.54 6.42
C ILE A 93 -5.63 -4.77 6.04
N GLY A 94 -4.56 -4.59 5.27
CA GLY A 94 -3.68 -5.69 4.86
C GLY A 94 -3.04 -6.40 6.05
N ASP A 95 -2.57 -5.64 7.03
CA ASP A 95 -1.93 -6.21 8.21
C ASP A 95 -2.92 -6.99 9.09
N VAL A 96 -4.14 -6.47 9.25
CA VAL A 96 -5.20 -7.18 9.98
C VAL A 96 -5.53 -8.51 9.29
N PHE A 97 -5.60 -8.55 7.97
CA PHE A 97 -5.82 -9.79 7.22
C PHE A 97 -4.64 -10.75 7.32
N ALA A 98 -3.41 -10.23 7.32
CA ALA A 98 -2.21 -11.06 7.44
C ALA A 98 -2.05 -11.65 8.85
N HIS A 99 -2.46 -10.90 9.87
CA HIS A 99 -2.29 -11.28 11.27
C HIS A 99 -3.61 -11.19 12.04
N PRO A 100 -4.64 -12.00 11.69
CA PRO A 100 -5.94 -11.88 12.33
C PRO A 100 -5.90 -12.21 13.83
N SER A 101 -4.96 -13.03 14.27
CA SER A 101 -4.79 -13.39 15.68
C SER A 101 -4.22 -12.24 16.53
N HIS A 102 -3.57 -11.25 15.89
CA HIS A 102 -3.02 -10.10 16.61
C HIS A 102 -4.07 -9.03 16.89
N PHE A 103 -5.17 -9.03 16.17
CA PHE A 103 -6.24 -8.06 16.37
C PHE A 103 -7.46 -8.76 16.99
N PRO A 104 -8.07 -8.23 18.07
CA PRO A 104 -7.79 -6.95 18.73
C PRO A 104 -6.71 -6.96 19.82
N PRO A 105 -6.15 -8.11 20.29
CA PRO A 105 -5.29 -8.07 21.48
C PRO A 105 -3.97 -7.29 21.28
N GLN A 106 -3.46 -7.23 20.06
CA GLN A 106 -2.22 -6.50 19.70
C GLN A 106 -2.50 -5.42 18.66
N TRP A 107 -3.57 -4.66 18.86
CA TRP A 107 -4.01 -3.63 17.93
C TRP A 107 -2.97 -2.53 17.65
N ALA A 108 -2.03 -2.31 18.57
CA ALA A 108 -0.98 -1.32 18.39
C ALA A 108 -0.04 -1.65 17.23
N GLU A 109 0.24 -2.93 16.97
CA GLU A 109 1.15 -3.37 15.91
C GLU A 109 0.63 -2.99 14.51
N PRO A 110 -0.63 -3.28 14.14
CA PRO A 110 -1.20 -2.79 12.88
C PRO A 110 -1.16 -1.27 12.74
N LEU A 111 -1.39 -0.53 13.82
CA LEU A 111 -1.33 0.94 13.78
C LEU A 111 0.09 1.45 13.53
N VAL A 112 1.10 0.83 14.13
CA VAL A 112 2.50 1.17 13.87
C VAL A 112 2.88 0.85 12.42
N THR A 113 2.47 -0.29 11.91
CA THR A 113 2.69 -0.68 10.51
C THR A 113 2.04 0.32 9.55
N ALA A 114 0.81 0.74 9.84
CA ALA A 114 0.11 1.75 9.06
C ALA A 114 0.84 3.10 9.09
N ALA A 115 1.33 3.52 10.24
CA ALA A 115 2.10 4.76 10.37
C ALA A 115 3.42 4.71 9.59
N VAL A 116 4.14 3.59 9.63
CA VAL A 116 5.37 3.39 8.84
C VAL A 116 5.06 3.45 7.35
N SER A 117 3.98 2.81 6.91
CA SER A 117 3.55 2.86 5.50
C SER A 117 3.18 4.27 5.06
N ALA A 118 2.50 5.03 5.91
CA ALA A 118 2.20 6.44 5.65
C ALA A 118 3.48 7.26 5.48
N GLY A 119 4.47 7.05 6.35
CA GLY A 119 5.77 7.69 6.26
C GLY A 119 6.50 7.35 4.96
N ILE A 120 6.47 6.10 4.54
CA ILE A 120 7.02 5.65 3.25
C ILE A 120 6.32 6.37 2.08
N ALA A 121 5.00 6.49 2.12
CA ALA A 121 4.24 7.18 1.09
C ALA A 121 4.61 8.68 1.01
N VAL A 122 4.79 9.33 2.14
CA VAL A 122 5.25 10.73 2.21
C VAL A 122 6.66 10.86 1.61
N ALA A 123 7.57 9.97 2.00
CA ALA A 123 8.94 9.99 1.48
C ALA A 123 8.96 9.77 -0.04
N LEU A 124 8.17 8.83 -0.55
CA LEU A 124 8.02 8.60 -1.99
C LEU A 124 7.44 9.81 -2.72
N TRP A 125 6.45 10.47 -2.12
CA TRP A 125 5.86 11.67 -2.70
C TRP A 125 6.91 12.75 -2.95
N TYR A 126 7.70 13.07 -1.94
CA TYR A 126 8.74 14.08 -2.06
C TYR A 126 9.89 13.63 -2.97
N ALA A 127 10.28 12.36 -2.88
CA ALA A 127 11.33 11.81 -3.74
C ALA A 127 10.95 11.88 -5.22
N LYS A 128 9.71 11.55 -5.57
CA LYS A 128 9.22 11.65 -6.96
C LYS A 128 9.20 13.09 -7.45
N ARG A 129 8.74 14.01 -6.63
CA ARG A 129 8.74 15.43 -6.99
C ARG A 129 10.15 15.97 -7.17
N TRP A 130 11.04 15.59 -6.28
CA TRP A 130 12.45 15.99 -6.36
C TRP A 130 13.12 15.43 -7.62
N ALA A 131 12.80 14.22 -8.00
CA ALA A 131 13.32 13.57 -9.21
C ALA A 131 12.58 13.98 -10.50
N GLY A 132 11.58 14.87 -10.43
CA GLY A 132 10.79 15.27 -11.59
C GLY A 132 9.77 14.22 -12.06
N LEU A 133 9.48 13.21 -11.24
CA LEU A 133 8.54 12.13 -11.55
C LEU A 133 7.13 12.38 -10.99
N ALA A 134 6.79 13.62 -10.68
CA ALA A 134 5.48 13.98 -10.15
C ALA A 134 4.37 13.62 -11.15
N TYR A 135 3.22 13.17 -10.60
CA TYR A 135 2.04 12.84 -11.38
C TYR A 135 1.38 14.06 -11.99
#